data_a6811e5646f9ff73546e5a63df4f865f
#
_entry.id   a6811e5646f9ff73546e5a63df4f865f
#
_cell.length_a   1.000
_cell.length_b   1.000
_cell.length_c   1.000
_cell.angle_alpha   90.00
_cell.angle_beta   90.00
_cell.angle_gamma   90.00
#
_symmetry.space_group_name_H-M   'P 1'
#
loop_
_entity.id
_entity.type
_entity.pdbx_description
1 polymer ?
#
loop_
_entity_poly.entity_id
_entity_poly.type
_entity_poly.pdbx_seq_one_letter_code
_entity_poly.pdbx_strand_id
1 'polypeptide(L)'
;DDGIAPGTKWEDVPEDWLCPDCGVGKEDFELLEETVAEDAPHHEEPVVDKVHAPVVILGTGLAGYGLAKEFRKHDSETPLILITSDDGRSYSKPMLSTGYTKGQSADDLAQMDAGSMAKQLKASVWTMTKVNEIDTDKQLIKVGDADTAIHYGKLVLAVGAEVIRPPIEGDGLELVYSVNDLLDYADFRTA
;
A
#
# COMPACT_ATOMS: atom_id res chain seq x y z
N ASP A 1 -0.35 -14.46 -31.34
CA ASP A 1 0.33 -13.20 -30.96
C ASP A 1 -0.49 -12.01 -31.45
N ASP A 2 -1.60 -11.74 -30.78
CA ASP A 2 -2.54 -10.67 -31.15
C ASP A 2 -2.26 -9.36 -30.36
N GLY A 3 -1.03 -9.19 -29.91
CA GLY A 3 -0.61 -8.02 -29.15
C GLY A 3 -0.03 -6.91 -30.01
N ILE A 4 -0.20 -5.66 -29.58
CA ILE A 4 0.46 -4.50 -30.16
C ILE A 4 1.95 -4.56 -29.82
N ALA A 5 2.82 -4.32 -30.80
CA ALA A 5 4.27 -4.32 -30.58
C ALA A 5 4.68 -3.19 -29.60
N PRO A 6 5.61 -3.43 -28.66
CA PRO A 6 6.09 -2.39 -27.78
C PRO A 6 6.64 -1.19 -28.56
N GLY A 7 6.16 0.01 -28.21
CA GLY A 7 6.56 1.27 -28.86
C GLY A 7 5.66 1.69 -30.03
N THR A 8 4.60 0.95 -30.34
CA THR A 8 3.58 1.39 -31.30
C THR A 8 2.87 2.63 -30.74
N LYS A 9 2.79 3.68 -31.54
CA LYS A 9 2.07 4.89 -31.16
C LYS A 9 0.58 4.63 -31.14
N TRP A 10 -0.16 5.32 -30.28
CA TRP A 10 -1.60 5.15 -30.12
C TRP A 10 -2.39 5.38 -31.43
N GLU A 11 -1.98 6.34 -32.22
CA GLU A 11 -2.54 6.64 -33.55
C GLU A 11 -2.40 5.49 -34.56
N ASP A 12 -1.35 4.65 -34.40
CA ASP A 12 -1.04 3.52 -35.28
C ASP A 12 -1.72 2.20 -34.79
N VAL A 13 -2.41 2.22 -33.65
CA VAL A 13 -3.19 1.08 -33.14
C VAL A 13 -4.46 0.92 -33.98
N PRO A 14 -4.78 -0.28 -34.52
CA PRO A 14 -5.99 -0.52 -35.30
C PRO A 14 -7.27 -0.11 -34.55
N GLU A 15 -8.26 0.39 -35.29
CA GLU A 15 -9.52 0.84 -34.69
C GLU A 15 -10.36 -0.31 -34.13
N ASP A 16 -10.16 -1.53 -34.60
CA ASP A 16 -10.80 -2.75 -34.12
C ASP A 16 -10.00 -3.50 -33.07
N TRP A 17 -8.93 -2.88 -32.54
CA TRP A 17 -8.13 -3.47 -31.48
C TRP A 17 -8.93 -3.54 -30.17
N LEU A 18 -8.81 -4.69 -29.50
CA LEU A 18 -9.37 -4.92 -28.17
C LEU A 18 -8.24 -5.24 -27.18
N CYS A 19 -8.34 -4.71 -25.97
CA CYS A 19 -7.40 -5.02 -24.92
C CYS A 19 -7.43 -6.52 -24.59
N PRO A 20 -6.30 -7.25 -24.66
CA PRO A 20 -6.27 -8.68 -24.42
C PRO A 20 -6.61 -9.07 -22.97
N ASP A 21 -6.47 -8.14 -22.02
CA ASP A 21 -6.71 -8.42 -20.61
C ASP A 21 -8.17 -8.16 -20.19
N CYS A 22 -8.83 -7.14 -20.76
CA CYS A 22 -10.17 -6.74 -20.33
C CYS A 22 -11.20 -6.63 -21.48
N GLY A 23 -10.78 -6.72 -22.74
CA GLY A 23 -11.66 -6.69 -23.90
C GLY A 23 -12.24 -5.31 -24.26
N VAL A 24 -11.73 -4.22 -23.67
CA VAL A 24 -12.16 -2.84 -24.00
C VAL A 24 -11.56 -2.41 -25.32
N GLY A 25 -12.35 -1.69 -26.14
CA GLY A 25 -11.92 -1.18 -27.43
C GLY A 25 -11.13 0.12 -27.34
N LYS A 26 -10.51 0.52 -28.45
CA LYS A 26 -9.75 1.76 -28.56
C LYS A 26 -10.61 2.99 -28.25
N GLU A 27 -11.90 2.95 -28.55
CA GLU A 27 -12.89 4.01 -28.30
C GLU A 27 -13.16 4.29 -26.81
N ASP A 28 -12.84 3.33 -25.94
CA ASP A 28 -13.04 3.47 -24.49
C ASP A 28 -11.87 4.18 -23.79
N PHE A 29 -10.82 4.53 -24.54
CA PHE A 29 -9.66 5.25 -24.02
C PHE A 29 -9.69 6.72 -24.41
N GLU A 30 -9.59 7.60 -23.42
CA GLU A 30 -9.44 9.03 -23.64
C GLU A 30 -7.97 9.45 -23.56
N LEU A 31 -7.54 10.33 -24.46
CA LEU A 31 -6.19 10.89 -24.44
C LEU A 31 -6.09 11.86 -23.26
N LEU A 32 -5.22 11.57 -22.31
CA LEU A 32 -4.87 12.52 -21.25
C LEU A 32 -3.96 13.60 -21.87
N GLU A 33 -4.50 14.79 -22.14
CA GLU A 33 -3.69 15.95 -22.47
C GLU A 33 -2.92 16.37 -21.21
N GLU A 34 -1.59 16.18 -21.20
CA GLU A 34 -0.71 16.80 -20.22
C GLU A 34 -0.80 18.31 -20.42
N THR A 35 -1.61 18.99 -19.62
CA THR A 35 -1.55 20.45 -19.52
C THR A 35 -0.24 20.82 -18.88
N VAL A 36 0.72 21.25 -19.69
CA VAL A 36 1.95 21.92 -19.23
C VAL A 36 1.50 23.24 -18.63
N ALA A 37 1.42 23.32 -17.32
CA ALA A 37 1.13 24.57 -16.61
C ALA A 37 2.34 25.47 -16.73
N GLU A 38 2.23 26.53 -17.57
CA GLU A 38 3.15 27.64 -17.60
C GLU A 38 3.01 28.47 -16.33
N ASP A 39 4.15 28.68 -15.66
CA ASP A 39 4.50 29.74 -14.72
C ASP A 39 3.44 30.19 -13.66
N ALA A 40 3.49 29.58 -12.50
CA ALA A 40 3.05 30.22 -11.26
C ALA A 40 4.28 30.75 -10.47
N PRO A 41 4.16 31.89 -9.77
CA PRO A 41 5.31 32.57 -9.16
C PRO A 41 5.97 31.71 -8.08
N HIS A 42 7.28 31.62 -8.14
CA HIS A 42 8.14 30.96 -7.17
C HIS A 42 7.96 31.55 -5.76
N HIS A 43 7.24 30.83 -4.89
CA HIS A 43 7.46 30.94 -3.46
C HIS A 43 8.70 30.10 -3.13
N GLU A 44 9.72 30.72 -2.59
CA GLU A 44 10.88 30.01 -2.02
C GLU A 44 10.40 29.19 -0.83
N GLU A 45 10.10 27.91 -1.07
CA GLU A 45 9.89 26.92 -0.01
C GLU A 45 11.24 26.59 0.65
N PRO A 46 11.23 26.24 1.97
CA PRO A 46 12.45 25.80 2.64
C PRO A 46 13.01 24.60 1.87
N VAL A 47 14.26 24.72 1.44
CA VAL A 47 15.00 23.67 0.70
C VAL A 47 15.13 22.46 1.64
N VAL A 48 14.12 21.59 1.63
CA VAL A 48 14.28 20.24 2.17
C VAL A 48 15.27 19.55 1.26
N ASP A 49 16.38 19.13 1.80
CA ASP A 49 17.44 18.44 1.06
C ASP A 49 16.86 17.17 0.40
N LYS A 50 16.41 17.30 -0.85
CA LYS A 50 15.72 16.24 -1.61
C LYS A 50 16.59 15.01 -1.85
N VAL A 51 17.89 15.12 -1.58
CA VAL A 51 18.86 14.03 -1.78
C VAL A 51 18.69 12.92 -0.71
N HIS A 52 18.10 13.24 0.43
CA HIS A 52 18.00 12.29 1.56
C HIS A 52 16.56 12.10 2.08
N ALA A 53 15.56 12.63 1.40
CA ALA A 53 14.17 12.46 1.83
C ALA A 53 13.74 10.98 1.69
N PRO A 54 13.12 10.38 2.72
CA PRO A 54 12.80 8.95 2.74
C PRO A 54 11.75 8.58 1.69
N VAL A 55 11.82 7.33 1.22
CA VAL A 55 10.67 6.66 0.61
C VAL A 55 9.78 6.18 1.76
N VAL A 56 8.51 6.56 1.73
CA VAL A 56 7.52 6.14 2.72
C VAL A 56 6.50 5.22 2.07
N ILE A 57 6.26 4.06 2.68
CA ILE A 57 5.27 3.08 2.24
C ILE A 57 4.20 2.96 3.34
N LEU A 58 2.95 3.24 3.00
CA LEU A 58 1.83 3.05 3.92
C LEU A 58 1.24 1.66 3.73
N GLY A 59 1.35 0.84 4.76
CA GLY A 59 0.92 -0.55 4.80
C GLY A 59 2.07 -1.55 4.71
N THR A 60 1.98 -2.60 5.53
CA THR A 60 2.95 -3.71 5.64
C THR A 60 2.41 -5.04 5.14
N GLY A 61 1.30 -5.00 4.42
CA GLY A 61 0.74 -6.18 3.76
C GLY A 61 1.62 -6.70 2.62
N LEU A 62 1.09 -7.65 1.85
CA LEU A 62 1.80 -8.30 0.74
C LEU A 62 2.38 -7.27 -0.25
N ALA A 63 1.60 -6.24 -0.60
CA ALA A 63 2.04 -5.20 -1.53
C ALA A 63 3.15 -4.33 -0.92
N GLY A 64 3.00 -3.85 0.33
CA GLY A 64 3.97 -2.99 0.98
C GLY A 64 5.31 -3.67 1.20
N TYR A 65 5.33 -4.83 1.83
CA TYR A 65 6.57 -5.60 2.01
C TYR A 65 7.13 -6.15 0.70
N GLY A 66 6.27 -6.52 -0.25
CA GLY A 66 6.71 -6.94 -1.58
C GLY A 66 7.47 -5.84 -2.30
N LEU A 67 6.91 -4.64 -2.33
CA LEU A 67 7.57 -3.46 -2.91
C LEU A 67 8.87 -3.11 -2.16
N ALA A 68 8.85 -3.12 -0.83
CA ALA A 68 10.04 -2.81 -0.04
C ALA A 68 11.20 -3.78 -0.29
N LYS A 69 10.89 -5.07 -0.42
CA LYS A 69 11.89 -6.10 -0.79
C LYS A 69 12.46 -5.86 -2.20
N GLU A 70 11.61 -5.54 -3.16
CA GLU A 70 12.04 -5.26 -4.53
C GLU A 70 12.84 -3.97 -4.60
N PHE A 71 12.39 -2.90 -3.93
CA PHE A 71 13.10 -1.63 -3.84
C PHE A 71 14.54 -1.82 -3.32
N ARG A 72 14.73 -2.62 -2.26
CA ARG A 72 16.04 -2.88 -1.69
C ARG A 72 17.01 -3.66 -2.58
N LYS A 73 16.52 -4.35 -3.60
CA LYS A 73 17.40 -4.97 -4.62
C LYS A 73 18.06 -3.93 -5.51
N HIS A 74 17.43 -2.77 -5.70
CA HIS A 74 17.88 -1.71 -6.58
C HIS A 74 18.49 -0.52 -5.85
N ASP A 75 18.08 -0.30 -4.60
CA ASP A 75 18.54 0.83 -3.77
C ASP A 75 18.70 0.37 -2.32
N SER A 76 19.94 0.30 -1.86
CA SER A 76 20.29 -0.11 -0.50
C SER A 76 20.45 1.05 0.49
N GLU A 77 20.50 2.30 0.00
CA GLU A 77 20.94 3.47 0.76
C GLU A 77 19.81 4.45 1.09
N THR A 78 18.88 4.67 0.18
CA THR A 78 17.76 5.61 0.41
C THR A 78 17.00 5.22 1.68
N PRO A 79 16.77 6.16 2.63
CA PRO A 79 15.99 5.89 3.82
C PRO A 79 14.59 5.37 3.46
N LEU A 80 14.18 4.28 4.10
CA LEU A 80 12.90 3.62 3.86
C LEU A 80 12.10 3.54 5.15
N ILE A 81 10.87 4.03 5.13
CA ILE A 81 9.94 3.99 6.26
C ILE A 81 8.68 3.25 5.81
N LEU A 82 8.27 2.24 6.57
CA LEU A 82 6.98 1.59 6.43
C LEU A 82 6.11 1.96 7.64
N ILE A 83 4.86 2.31 7.39
CA ILE A 83 3.92 2.71 8.45
C ILE A 83 2.66 1.87 8.32
N THR A 84 2.22 1.28 9.42
CA THR A 84 1.02 0.45 9.45
C THR A 84 0.21 0.65 10.73
N SER A 85 -1.10 0.53 10.62
CA SER A 85 -2.01 0.58 11.77
C SER A 85 -2.09 -0.74 12.55
N ASP A 86 -1.56 -1.83 11.98
CA ASP A 86 -1.45 -3.14 12.63
C ASP A 86 -0.08 -3.37 13.27
N ASP A 87 0.21 -4.59 13.70
CA ASP A 87 1.45 -4.98 14.36
C ASP A 87 2.65 -5.19 13.41
N GLY A 88 2.45 -5.01 12.10
CA GLY A 88 3.51 -5.07 11.11
C GLY A 88 4.08 -6.45 10.83
N ARG A 89 3.44 -7.53 11.28
CA ARG A 89 3.87 -8.89 10.93
C ARG A 89 3.69 -9.17 9.43
N SER A 90 4.67 -9.86 8.85
CA SER A 90 4.56 -10.35 7.47
C SER A 90 3.82 -11.67 7.46
N TYR A 91 2.75 -11.78 6.69
CA TYR A 91 1.96 -13.02 6.52
C TYR A 91 1.27 -13.04 5.16
N SER A 92 0.74 -14.20 4.80
CA SER A 92 -0.09 -14.37 3.60
C SER A 92 -1.56 -14.25 3.97
N LYS A 93 -2.23 -13.17 3.57
CA LYS A 93 -3.65 -12.90 3.89
C LYS A 93 -4.61 -14.05 3.53
N PRO A 94 -4.49 -14.74 2.38
CA PRO A 94 -5.30 -15.92 2.07
C PRO A 94 -5.19 -17.06 3.11
N MET A 95 -4.09 -17.12 3.87
CA MET A 95 -3.91 -18.15 4.89
C MET A 95 -4.82 -17.96 6.11
N LEU A 96 -5.38 -16.78 6.34
CA LEU A 96 -6.32 -16.54 7.43
C LEU A 96 -7.53 -17.48 7.35
N SER A 97 -8.07 -17.71 6.14
CA SER A 97 -9.22 -18.62 5.95
C SER A 97 -8.86 -20.08 6.15
N THR A 98 -7.67 -20.51 5.74
CA THR A 98 -7.24 -21.92 5.85
C THR A 98 -6.60 -22.23 7.19
N GLY A 99 -6.05 -21.25 7.87
CA GLY A 99 -5.42 -21.38 9.18
C GLY A 99 -6.38 -21.90 10.25
N TYR A 100 -7.62 -21.42 10.23
CA TYR A 100 -8.64 -21.87 11.17
C TYR A 100 -8.87 -23.39 11.07
N THR A 101 -9.09 -23.89 9.86
CA THR A 101 -9.32 -25.33 9.62
C THR A 101 -8.10 -26.19 10.02
N LYS A 102 -6.90 -25.63 9.95
CA LYS A 102 -5.65 -26.30 10.34
C LYS A 102 -5.32 -26.15 11.82
N GLY A 103 -6.15 -25.45 12.59
CA GLY A 103 -5.91 -25.21 14.01
C GLY A 103 -4.73 -24.27 14.31
N GLN A 104 -4.28 -23.47 13.32
CA GLN A 104 -3.15 -22.58 13.44
C GLN A 104 -3.56 -21.31 14.22
N SER A 105 -2.66 -20.81 15.07
CA SER A 105 -2.79 -19.51 15.72
C SER A 105 -2.39 -18.38 14.79
N ALA A 106 -2.60 -17.12 15.20
CA ALA A 106 -2.10 -15.96 14.48
C ALA A 106 -0.55 -15.95 14.40
N ASP A 107 0.11 -16.42 15.46
CA ASP A 107 1.57 -16.53 15.51
C ASP A 107 2.10 -17.60 14.55
N ASP A 108 1.37 -18.72 14.38
CA ASP A 108 1.73 -19.76 13.41
C ASP A 108 1.58 -19.30 11.97
N LEU A 109 0.71 -18.34 11.69
CA LEU A 109 0.49 -17.77 10.37
C LEU A 109 1.49 -16.64 10.04
N ALA A 110 2.08 -16.03 11.06
CA ALA A 110 3.09 -14.99 10.90
C ALA A 110 4.40 -15.61 10.37
N GLN A 111 4.90 -15.07 9.28
CA GLN A 111 6.18 -15.49 8.67
C GLN A 111 7.36 -14.78 9.31
N MET A 112 7.18 -13.51 9.69
CA MET A 112 8.22 -12.67 10.27
C MET A 112 7.60 -11.51 11.04
N ASP A 113 8.20 -11.15 12.15
CA ASP A 113 7.82 -9.98 12.93
C ASP A 113 8.34 -8.66 12.30
N ALA A 114 7.74 -7.53 12.71
CA ALA A 114 8.09 -6.21 12.20
C ALA A 114 9.56 -5.83 12.41
N GLY A 115 10.15 -6.20 13.54
CA GLY A 115 11.56 -5.91 13.85
C GLY A 115 12.52 -6.68 12.95
N SER A 116 12.22 -7.94 12.67
CA SER A 116 12.98 -8.76 11.74
C SER A 116 12.86 -8.25 10.31
N MET A 117 11.66 -7.82 9.89
CA MET A 117 11.44 -7.17 8.60
C MET A 117 12.22 -5.85 8.49
N ALA A 118 12.20 -5.02 9.54
CA ALA A 118 12.95 -3.77 9.58
C ALA A 118 14.46 -4.00 9.37
N LYS A 119 15.03 -5.00 10.05
CA LYS A 119 16.44 -5.40 9.87
C LYS A 119 16.72 -5.89 8.46
N GLN A 120 15.90 -6.80 7.94
CA GLN A 120 16.07 -7.36 6.60
C GLN A 120 16.03 -6.28 5.51
N LEU A 121 15.13 -5.32 5.67
CA LEU A 121 14.91 -4.23 4.71
C LEU A 121 15.81 -3.02 4.95
N LYS A 122 16.61 -2.99 6.01
CA LYS A 122 17.32 -1.78 6.46
C LYS A 122 16.37 -0.58 6.48
N ALA A 123 15.21 -0.75 7.10
CA ALA A 123 14.10 0.21 7.09
C ALA A 123 13.63 0.48 8.52
N SER A 124 12.92 1.59 8.72
CA SER A 124 12.11 1.82 9.92
C SER A 124 10.70 1.29 9.68
N VAL A 125 10.20 0.44 10.56
CA VAL A 125 8.81 -0.05 10.51
C VAL A 125 8.07 0.50 11.73
N TRP A 126 7.08 1.36 11.47
CA TRP A 126 6.24 1.97 12.49
C TRP A 126 4.92 1.22 12.56
N THR A 127 4.76 0.46 13.61
CA THR A 127 3.56 -0.35 13.87
C THR A 127 2.56 0.41 14.72
N MET A 128 1.32 -0.03 14.76
CA MET A 128 0.22 0.58 15.53
C MET A 128 0.13 2.11 15.29
N THR A 129 0.48 2.54 14.09
CA THR A 129 0.58 3.97 13.75
C THR A 129 -0.35 4.28 12.59
N LYS A 130 -1.33 5.13 12.83
CA LYS A 130 -2.29 5.59 11.83
C LYS A 130 -1.76 6.84 11.14
N VAL A 131 -1.95 6.91 9.82
CA VAL A 131 -1.75 8.15 9.05
C VAL A 131 -3.07 8.91 9.04
N ASN A 132 -3.03 10.16 9.50
CA ASN A 132 -4.21 11.00 9.67
C ASN A 132 -4.41 11.95 8.48
N GLU A 133 -3.30 12.40 7.88
CA GLU A 133 -3.33 13.40 6.81
C GLU A 133 -2.17 13.17 5.84
N ILE A 134 -2.40 13.44 4.57
CA ILE A 134 -1.38 13.46 3.51
C ILE A 134 -1.47 14.84 2.84
N ASP A 135 -0.40 15.62 2.96
CA ASP A 135 -0.23 16.90 2.26
C ASP A 135 0.73 16.67 1.09
N THR A 136 0.18 16.60 -0.11
CA THR A 136 0.95 16.32 -1.33
C THR A 136 1.78 17.50 -1.77
N ASP A 137 1.34 18.72 -1.48
CA ASP A 137 2.02 19.95 -1.88
C ASP A 137 3.31 20.14 -1.06
N LYS A 138 3.22 19.84 0.25
CA LYS A 138 4.38 19.91 1.15
C LYS A 138 5.18 18.61 1.22
N GLN A 139 4.75 17.55 0.52
CA GLN A 139 5.32 16.22 0.62
C GLN A 139 5.46 15.76 2.09
N LEU A 140 4.35 15.83 2.84
CA LEU A 140 4.28 15.61 4.27
C LEU A 140 3.12 14.67 4.59
N ILE A 141 3.33 13.78 5.55
CA ILE A 141 2.25 13.02 6.20
C ILE A 141 2.22 13.35 7.69
N LYS A 142 1.02 13.30 8.29
CA LYS A 142 0.84 13.36 9.74
C LYS A 142 0.44 12.00 10.27
N VAL A 143 1.10 11.55 11.32
CA VAL A 143 0.95 10.20 11.86
C VAL A 143 0.76 10.21 13.38
N GLY A 144 0.05 9.20 13.86
CA GLY A 144 -0.19 8.97 15.29
C GLY A 144 -1.05 10.03 15.96
N ASP A 145 -1.26 9.88 17.26
CA ASP A 145 -2.16 10.76 18.04
C ASP A 145 -1.61 12.18 18.20
N ALA A 146 -0.30 12.35 18.11
CA ALA A 146 0.38 13.66 18.23
C ALA A 146 0.52 14.39 16.91
N ASP A 147 -0.06 13.88 15.80
CA ASP A 147 0.09 14.43 14.44
C ASP A 147 1.57 14.69 14.06
N THR A 148 2.43 13.73 14.41
CA THR A 148 3.85 13.83 14.06
C THR A 148 4.04 13.96 12.57
N ALA A 149 4.71 15.03 12.15
CA ALA A 149 4.96 15.33 10.75
C ALA A 149 6.17 14.58 10.21
N ILE A 150 6.02 13.89 9.08
CA ILE A 150 7.09 13.19 8.37
C ILE A 150 7.11 13.68 6.93
N HIS A 151 8.24 14.27 6.52
CA HIS A 151 8.47 14.61 5.13
C HIS A 151 8.92 13.39 4.34
N TYR A 152 8.47 13.28 3.09
CA TYR A 152 8.83 12.18 2.21
C TYR A 152 9.34 12.66 0.85
N GLY A 153 10.25 11.92 0.26
CA GLY A 153 10.67 12.11 -1.13
C GLY A 153 9.71 11.41 -2.10
N LYS A 154 9.26 10.22 -1.72
CA LYS A 154 8.24 9.44 -2.45
C LYS A 154 7.30 8.78 -1.44
N LEU A 155 6.00 8.80 -1.73
CA LEU A 155 4.97 8.16 -0.93
C LEU A 155 4.30 7.06 -1.75
N VAL A 156 4.15 5.88 -1.16
CA VAL A 156 3.47 4.75 -1.77
C VAL A 156 2.30 4.32 -0.88
N LEU A 157 1.13 4.20 -1.46
CA LEU A 157 -0.07 3.74 -0.78
C LEU A 157 -0.26 2.23 -1.04
N ALA A 158 -0.02 1.42 -0.01
CA ALA A 158 -0.21 -0.03 -0.02
C ALA A 158 -1.15 -0.46 1.12
N VAL A 159 -2.17 0.37 1.39
CA VAL A 159 -3.04 0.30 2.56
C VAL A 159 -4.05 -0.85 2.54
N GLY A 160 -4.16 -1.58 1.42
CA GLY A 160 -5.10 -2.67 1.28
C GLY A 160 -6.56 -2.18 1.21
N ALA A 161 -7.47 -2.98 1.76
CA ALA A 161 -8.91 -2.67 1.78
C ALA A 161 -9.48 -2.97 3.16
N GLU A 162 -10.47 -2.19 3.55
CA GLU A 162 -11.28 -2.44 4.73
C GLU A 162 -12.41 -3.43 4.44
N VAL A 163 -12.92 -4.06 5.50
CA VAL A 163 -14.06 -4.97 5.41
C VAL A 163 -15.35 -4.18 5.20
N ILE A 164 -16.11 -4.55 4.18
CA ILE A 164 -17.48 -4.08 4.02
C ILE A 164 -18.35 -4.83 5.04
N ARG A 165 -18.92 -4.13 6.01
CA ARG A 165 -19.86 -4.70 6.98
C ARG A 165 -21.27 -4.63 6.40
N PRO A 166 -21.89 -5.78 6.02
CA PRO A 166 -23.26 -5.78 5.56
C PRO A 166 -24.21 -5.38 6.72
N PRO A 167 -25.38 -4.78 6.43
CA PRO A 167 -26.38 -4.49 7.44
C PRO A 167 -27.01 -5.81 7.90
N ILE A 168 -26.53 -6.35 9.02
CA ILE A 168 -27.08 -7.56 9.67
C ILE A 168 -27.93 -7.07 10.84
N GLU A 169 -29.15 -7.60 10.95
CA GLU A 169 -30.06 -7.32 12.05
C GLU A 169 -30.16 -8.53 12.97
N GLY A 170 -30.37 -8.32 14.26
CA GLY A 170 -30.55 -9.37 15.25
C GLY A 170 -29.87 -9.05 16.57
N ASP A 171 -30.10 -9.97 17.54
CA ASP A 171 -29.60 -9.87 18.91
C ASP A 171 -28.23 -10.55 19.12
N GLY A 172 -27.66 -11.16 18.07
CA GLY A 172 -26.35 -11.81 18.08
C GLY A 172 -25.25 -11.02 17.37
N LEU A 173 -25.39 -9.70 17.20
CA LEU A 173 -24.43 -8.89 16.46
C LEU A 173 -23.04 -8.87 17.09
N GLU A 174 -22.95 -9.02 18.39
CA GLU A 174 -21.68 -9.13 19.12
C GLU A 174 -20.91 -10.43 18.82
N LEU A 175 -21.58 -11.41 18.22
CA LEU A 175 -20.96 -12.68 17.79
C LEU A 175 -20.53 -12.68 16.33
N VAL A 176 -20.68 -11.53 15.64
CA VAL A 176 -20.28 -11.37 14.23
C VAL A 176 -18.87 -10.79 14.16
N TYR A 177 -17.94 -11.58 13.71
CA TYR A 177 -16.55 -11.23 13.55
C TYR A 177 -16.22 -10.89 12.09
N SER A 178 -15.38 -9.86 11.89
CA SER A 178 -14.72 -9.61 10.61
C SER A 178 -13.26 -10.01 10.75
N VAL A 179 -12.75 -10.82 9.84
CA VAL A 179 -11.34 -11.24 9.88
C VAL A 179 -10.62 -10.68 8.64
N ASN A 180 -9.90 -9.58 8.81
CA ASN A 180 -9.19 -8.90 7.74
C ASN A 180 -7.66 -8.95 7.90
N ASP A 181 -7.18 -9.11 9.11
CA ASP A 181 -5.76 -9.20 9.45
C ASP A 181 -5.47 -10.22 10.54
N LEU A 182 -4.21 -10.30 11.01
CA LEU A 182 -3.81 -11.24 12.07
C LEU A 182 -4.34 -10.87 13.44
N LEU A 183 -4.60 -9.59 13.72
CA LEU A 183 -5.18 -9.16 14.99
C LEU A 183 -6.64 -9.58 15.06
N ASP A 184 -7.41 -9.28 14.02
CA ASP A 184 -8.80 -9.79 13.89
C ASP A 184 -8.87 -11.31 14.00
N TYR A 185 -7.91 -12.00 13.36
CA TYR A 185 -7.85 -13.46 13.40
C TYR A 185 -7.54 -13.98 14.81
N ALA A 186 -6.64 -13.34 15.54
CA ALA A 186 -6.34 -13.71 16.93
C ALA A 186 -7.58 -13.56 17.81
N ASP A 187 -8.30 -12.43 17.69
CA ASP A 187 -9.52 -12.17 18.44
C ASP A 187 -10.60 -13.20 18.10
N PHE A 188 -10.81 -13.48 16.82
CA PHE A 188 -11.77 -14.53 16.39
C PHE A 188 -11.42 -15.92 16.93
N ARG A 189 -10.13 -16.22 17.08
CA ARG A 189 -9.68 -17.54 17.61
C ARG A 189 -9.90 -17.70 19.10
N THR A 190 -10.05 -16.62 19.84
CA THR A 190 -10.28 -16.63 21.30
C THR A 190 -11.75 -16.54 21.69
N ALA A 191 -12.61 -16.20 20.74
CA ALA A 191 -14.07 -16.15 20.90
C ALA A 191 -14.69 -17.54 20.86
#